data_3c79cc23fce7ace3a1b491fb14430d2e
#
_entry.id   3c79cc23fce7ace3a1b491fb14430d2e
#
_cell.length_a   1.000
_cell.length_b   1.000
_cell.length_c   1.000
_cell.angle_alpha   90.00
_cell.angle_beta   90.00
_cell.angle_gamma   90.00
#
_symmetry.space_group_name_H-M   'P 1'
#
loop_
_entity.id
_entity.type
_entity.pdbx_description
1 polymer ?
#
loop_
_entity_poly.entity_id
_entity_poly.type
_entity_poly.pdbx_seq_one_letter_code
_entity_poly.pdbx_strand_id
1 'polypeptide(L)'
;MTKTEIRKTVSMLRNSLDKNFLEKMNEEIFKKVTKGKVAELIGERPVFIYASYNNEADTFKIADFFMKKGNVIAYPKVLSKNREMSFYRVNSTKELIKGYRGILEPLPKTSVDEISKEAVMIVPMVAFDKKLNRVG
;
A
#
# COMPACT_ATOMS: atom_id res chain seq x y z
N MET A 1 4.64 -2.16 25.95
CA MET A 1 4.61 -3.22 24.90
C MET A 1 5.76 -3.02 23.91
N THR A 2 6.44 -4.08 23.55
CA THR A 2 7.44 -4.05 22.49
C THR A 2 6.76 -4.01 21.11
N LYS A 3 7.49 -3.62 20.08
CA LYS A 3 7.00 -3.66 18.69
C LYS A 3 6.55 -5.07 18.28
N THR A 4 7.26 -6.09 18.75
CA THR A 4 6.95 -7.49 18.47
C THR A 4 5.62 -7.91 19.10
N GLU A 5 5.39 -7.52 20.35
CA GLU A 5 4.13 -7.78 21.05
C GLU A 5 2.96 -7.08 20.38
N ILE A 6 3.13 -5.82 19.97
CA ILE A 6 2.10 -5.06 19.25
C ILE A 6 1.76 -5.76 17.93
N ARG A 7 2.77 -6.15 17.15
CA ARG A 7 2.56 -6.87 15.88
C ARG A 7 1.77 -8.16 16.09
N LYS A 8 2.15 -8.95 17.07
CA LYS A 8 1.47 -10.22 17.39
C LYS A 8 0.02 -9.99 17.77
N THR A 9 -0.24 -9.04 18.68
CA THR A 9 -1.59 -8.73 19.16
C THR A 9 -2.48 -8.24 18.02
N VAL A 10 -2.01 -7.28 17.22
CA VAL A 10 -2.79 -6.73 16.11
C VAL A 10 -3.02 -7.76 15.02
N SER A 11 -2.03 -8.59 14.72
CA SER A 11 -2.18 -9.67 13.74
C SER A 11 -3.26 -10.67 14.17
N MET A 12 -3.27 -11.05 15.44
CA MET A 12 -4.32 -11.93 15.98
C MET A 12 -5.70 -11.29 15.88
N LEU A 13 -5.81 -10.01 16.23
CA LEU A 13 -7.08 -9.27 16.13
C LEU A 13 -7.57 -9.19 14.68
N ARG A 14 -6.71 -8.87 13.75
CA ARG A 14 -7.07 -8.83 12.32
C ARG A 14 -7.54 -10.18 11.81
N ASN A 15 -6.87 -11.24 12.19
CA ASN A 15 -7.21 -12.60 11.74
C ASN A 15 -8.52 -13.11 12.36
N SER A 16 -8.97 -12.51 13.46
CA SER A 16 -10.26 -12.83 14.09
C SER A 16 -11.45 -12.06 13.51
N LEU A 17 -11.18 -11.06 12.66
CA LEU A 17 -12.25 -10.24 12.08
C LEU A 17 -13.04 -11.00 11.02
N ASP A 18 -14.34 -10.80 11.04
CA ASP A 18 -15.24 -11.35 10.03
C ASP A 18 -14.93 -10.79 8.64
N LYS A 19 -15.02 -11.64 7.63
CA LYS A 19 -14.83 -11.29 6.23
C LYS A 19 -15.73 -10.14 5.78
N ASN A 20 -16.99 -10.16 6.17
CA ASN A 20 -17.94 -9.10 5.83
C ASN A 20 -17.56 -7.76 6.45
N PHE A 21 -17.05 -7.78 7.68
CA PHE A 21 -16.53 -6.59 8.35
C PHE A 21 -15.31 -6.03 7.64
N LEU A 22 -14.37 -6.88 7.22
CA LEU A 22 -13.17 -6.48 6.49
C LEU A 22 -13.54 -5.85 5.13
N GLU A 23 -14.46 -6.45 4.39
CA GLU A 23 -14.95 -5.91 3.12
C GLU A 23 -15.58 -4.53 3.30
N LYS A 24 -16.40 -4.35 4.33
CA LYS A 24 -17.02 -3.07 4.65
C LYS A 24 -15.97 -2.00 5.01
N MET A 25 -14.97 -2.36 5.81
CA MET A 25 -13.89 -1.44 6.17
C MET A 25 -13.05 -1.05 4.95
N ASN A 26 -12.77 -1.98 4.06
CA ASN A 26 -12.06 -1.71 2.82
C ASN A 26 -12.84 -0.74 1.92
N GLU A 27 -14.15 -0.88 1.83
CA GLU A 27 -15.01 0.05 1.10
C GLU A 27 -14.97 1.47 1.69
N GLU A 28 -15.00 1.58 3.02
CA GLU A 28 -14.91 2.88 3.68
C GLU A 28 -13.55 3.56 3.49
N ILE A 29 -12.48 2.79 3.59
CA ILE A 29 -11.12 3.29 3.32
C ILE A 29 -11.03 3.76 1.88
N PHE A 30 -11.51 2.98 0.94
CA PHE A 30 -11.55 3.34 -0.48
C PHE A 30 -12.28 4.68 -0.70
N LYS A 31 -13.45 4.85 -0.12
CA LYS A 31 -14.22 6.10 -0.23
C LYS A 31 -13.44 7.30 0.33
N LYS A 32 -12.84 7.15 1.50
CA LYS A 32 -12.08 8.23 2.14
C LYS A 32 -10.85 8.64 1.33
N VAL A 33 -10.16 7.69 0.73
CA VAL A 33 -8.96 7.95 -0.06
C VAL A 33 -9.29 8.55 -1.43
N THR A 34 -10.42 8.16 -2.02
CA THR A 34 -10.76 8.54 -3.40
C THR A 34 -11.70 9.75 -3.51
N LYS A 35 -12.33 10.18 -2.43
CA LYS A 35 -13.37 11.23 -2.48
C LYS A 35 -13.17 12.40 -1.51
N GLY A 36 -12.16 12.38 -0.67
CA GLY A 36 -12.00 13.40 0.37
C GLY A 36 -10.72 14.20 0.24
N LYS A 37 -10.27 14.73 1.38
CA LYS A 37 -9.02 15.51 1.48
C LYS A 37 -7.80 14.75 1.02
N VAL A 38 -7.76 13.44 1.21
CA VAL A 38 -6.66 12.59 0.73
C VAL A 38 -6.61 12.61 -0.79
N ALA A 39 -7.74 12.50 -1.46
CA ALA A 39 -7.82 12.58 -2.92
C ALA A 39 -7.36 13.94 -3.45
N GLU A 40 -7.71 15.01 -2.76
CA GLU A 40 -7.25 16.38 -3.10
C GLU A 40 -5.74 16.51 -2.93
N LEU A 41 -5.19 15.97 -1.84
CA LEU A 41 -3.75 15.95 -1.59
C LEU A 41 -3.00 15.17 -2.67
N ILE A 42 -3.52 14.03 -3.07
CA ILE A 42 -2.94 13.23 -4.15
C ILE A 42 -3.00 13.99 -5.47
N GLY A 43 -4.14 14.58 -5.81
CA GLY A 43 -4.30 15.33 -7.06
C GLY A 43 -3.83 14.53 -8.26
N GLU A 44 -2.89 15.08 -9.01
CA GLU A 44 -2.27 14.44 -10.19
C GLU A 44 -0.90 13.83 -9.91
N ARG A 45 -0.48 13.80 -8.65
CA ARG A 45 0.84 13.31 -8.26
C ARG A 45 0.98 11.81 -8.52
N PRO A 46 2.22 11.33 -8.74
CA PRO A 46 2.50 9.91 -8.70
C PRO A 46 2.11 9.31 -7.34
N VAL A 47 1.57 8.10 -7.36
CA VAL A 47 1.20 7.37 -6.14
C VAL A 47 2.08 6.13 -6.01
N PHE A 48 2.89 6.11 -4.97
CA PHE A 48 3.69 4.97 -4.58
C PHE A 48 2.90 4.20 -3.53
N ILE A 49 2.56 2.96 -3.82
CA ILE A 49 1.60 2.18 -3.05
C ILE A 49 2.12 0.77 -2.81
N TYR A 50 1.85 0.23 -1.63
CA TYR A 50 2.20 -1.16 -1.32
C TYR A 50 1.16 -2.13 -1.90
N ALA A 51 1.61 -3.34 -2.26
CA ALA A 51 0.72 -4.44 -2.61
C ALA A 51 0.20 -5.08 -1.33
N SER A 52 -1.08 -4.92 -1.04
CA SER A 52 -1.70 -5.45 0.17
C SER A 52 -1.58 -6.97 0.24
N TYR A 53 -1.25 -7.47 1.43
CA TYR A 53 -1.00 -8.87 1.70
C TYR A 53 -1.72 -9.30 2.98
N ASN A 54 -2.19 -10.54 3.03
CA ASN A 54 -3.01 -11.05 4.14
C ASN A 54 -4.23 -10.14 4.40
N ASN A 55 -4.43 -9.72 5.65
CA ASN A 55 -5.56 -8.88 6.08
C ASN A 55 -5.22 -7.39 6.13
N GLU A 56 -4.23 -6.95 5.38
CA GLU A 56 -3.97 -5.54 5.19
C GLU A 56 -5.11 -4.87 4.41
N ALA A 57 -5.28 -3.56 4.59
CA ALA A 57 -6.27 -2.80 3.82
C ALA A 57 -6.01 -2.97 2.32
N ASP A 58 -7.08 -3.23 1.57
CA ASP A 58 -6.99 -3.45 0.12
C ASP A 58 -6.53 -2.19 -0.61
N THR A 59 -5.36 -2.29 -1.24
CA THR A 59 -4.77 -1.20 -2.01
C THR A 59 -4.96 -1.34 -3.51
N PHE A 60 -5.36 -2.51 -4.00
CA PHE A 60 -5.48 -2.75 -5.45
C PHE A 60 -6.60 -1.92 -6.08
N LYS A 61 -7.75 -1.82 -5.45
CA LYS A 61 -8.86 -0.98 -5.92
C LYS A 61 -8.51 0.51 -5.90
N ILE A 62 -7.75 0.94 -4.88
CA ILE A 62 -7.25 2.32 -4.78
C ILE A 62 -6.29 2.61 -5.94
N ALA A 63 -5.36 1.71 -6.20
CA ALA A 63 -4.42 1.84 -7.31
C ALA A 63 -5.16 1.91 -8.66
N ASP A 64 -6.11 1.02 -8.90
CA ASP A 64 -6.91 1.02 -10.13
C ASP A 64 -7.67 2.34 -10.31
N PHE A 65 -8.24 2.88 -9.26
CA PHE A 65 -8.94 4.16 -9.31
C PHE A 65 -8.01 5.29 -9.80
N PHE A 66 -6.84 5.41 -9.19
CA PHE A 66 -5.89 6.46 -9.56
C PHE A 66 -5.24 6.22 -10.93
N MET A 67 -5.02 4.96 -11.32
CA MET A 67 -4.59 4.64 -12.69
C MET A 67 -5.61 5.12 -13.73
N LYS A 68 -6.88 4.85 -13.52
CA LYS A 68 -7.95 5.29 -14.42
C LYS A 68 -8.09 6.81 -14.47
N LYS A 69 -7.76 7.47 -13.38
CA LYS A 69 -7.73 8.93 -13.30
C LYS A 69 -6.52 9.54 -14.03
N GLY A 70 -5.49 8.75 -14.32
CA GLY A 70 -4.29 9.19 -15.02
C GLY A 70 -3.04 9.35 -14.17
N ASN A 71 -3.10 9.08 -12.86
CA ASN A 71 -1.92 9.13 -12.00
C ASN A 71 -0.93 8.01 -12.36
N VAL A 72 0.35 8.32 -12.27
CA VAL A 72 1.40 7.29 -12.32
C VAL A 72 1.31 6.46 -11.03
N ILE A 73 1.20 5.15 -11.17
CA ILE A 73 1.17 4.22 -10.04
C ILE A 73 2.44 3.38 -10.06
N ALA A 74 3.09 3.29 -8.90
CA ALA A 74 4.29 2.47 -8.73
C ALA A 74 4.20 1.62 -7.48
N TYR A 75 4.72 0.41 -7.60
CA TYR A 75 4.80 -0.57 -6.52
C TYR A 75 6.25 -0.86 -6.16
N PRO A 76 6.53 -1.17 -4.88
CA PRO A 76 7.88 -1.50 -4.44
C PRO A 76 8.29 -2.90 -4.89
N LYS A 77 9.57 -3.04 -5.22
CA LYS A 77 10.22 -4.33 -5.45
C LYS A 77 11.45 -4.42 -4.55
N VAL A 78 11.58 -5.50 -3.82
CA VAL A 78 12.78 -5.79 -3.02
C VAL A 78 13.89 -6.24 -3.97
N LEU A 79 15.00 -5.51 -3.97
CA LEU A 79 16.11 -5.73 -4.91
C LEU A 79 17.18 -6.67 -4.37
N SER A 80 17.34 -6.77 -3.06
CA SER A 80 18.44 -7.52 -2.45
C SER A 80 18.09 -8.06 -1.07
N LYS A 81 18.97 -8.93 -0.52
CA LYS A 81 18.89 -9.43 0.84
C LYS A 81 18.92 -8.32 1.90
N ASN A 82 19.48 -7.15 1.57
CA ASN A 82 19.55 -5.97 2.44
C ASN A 82 18.21 -5.21 2.52
N ARG A 83 17.16 -5.73 1.91
CA ARG A 83 15.83 -5.12 1.87
C ARG A 83 15.79 -3.76 1.20
N GLU A 84 16.73 -3.48 0.31
CA GLU A 84 16.65 -2.31 -0.55
C GLU A 84 15.44 -2.45 -1.47
N MET A 85 14.71 -1.38 -1.64
CA MET A 85 13.52 -1.32 -2.49
C MET A 85 13.65 -0.22 -3.52
N SER A 86 13.19 -0.51 -4.72
CA SER A 86 12.91 0.50 -5.74
C SER A 86 11.46 0.41 -6.15
N PHE A 87 10.92 1.52 -6.62
CA PHE A 87 9.55 1.59 -7.11
C PHE A 87 9.54 1.53 -8.63
N TYR A 88 8.65 0.70 -9.16
CA TYR A 88 8.48 0.52 -10.59
C TYR A 88 7.06 0.82 -11.01
N ARG A 89 6.91 1.57 -12.09
CA ARG A 89 5.62 1.90 -12.65
C ARG A 89 4.91 0.66 -13.15
N VAL A 90 3.61 0.59 -12.90
CA VAL A 90 2.71 -0.40 -13.50
C VAL A 90 1.57 0.31 -14.21
N ASN A 91 1.08 -0.27 -15.28
CA ASN A 91 -0.07 0.20 -16.04
C ASN A 91 -1.34 -0.60 -15.73
N SER A 92 -1.19 -1.71 -15.03
CA SER A 92 -2.28 -2.54 -14.54
C SER A 92 -1.80 -3.36 -13.34
N THR A 93 -2.67 -3.57 -12.36
CA THR A 93 -2.38 -4.47 -11.23
C THR A 93 -2.18 -5.91 -11.65
N LYS A 94 -2.65 -6.29 -12.87
CA LYS A 94 -2.42 -7.60 -13.45
C LYS A 94 -0.97 -7.87 -13.85
N GLU A 95 -0.15 -6.82 -13.96
CA GLU A 95 1.29 -6.94 -14.24
C GLU A 95 2.08 -7.42 -13.02
N LEU A 96 1.51 -7.36 -11.83
CA LEU A 96 2.17 -7.77 -10.60
C LEU A 96 2.32 -9.29 -10.54
N ILE A 97 3.49 -9.74 -10.09
CA ILE A 97 3.83 -11.16 -9.93
C ILE A 97 4.22 -11.45 -8.49
N LYS A 98 4.11 -12.70 -8.06
CA LYS A 98 4.57 -13.11 -6.73
C LYS A 98 6.09 -12.94 -6.62
N GLY A 99 6.51 -12.19 -5.60
CA GLY A 99 7.91 -11.94 -5.31
C GLY A 99 8.29 -12.38 -3.90
N TYR A 100 9.11 -11.56 -3.25
CA TYR A 100 9.61 -11.81 -1.91
C TYR A 100 8.48 -12.09 -0.91
N ARG A 101 8.57 -13.21 -0.19
CA ARG A 101 7.57 -13.69 0.78
C ARG A 101 6.14 -13.86 0.20
N GLY A 102 6.00 -14.06 -1.09
CA GLY A 102 4.70 -14.21 -1.73
C GLY A 102 3.93 -12.91 -1.94
N ILE A 103 4.51 -11.77 -1.61
CA ILE A 103 3.91 -10.47 -1.84
C ILE A 103 4.02 -10.13 -3.33
N LEU A 104 2.96 -9.61 -3.92
CA LEU A 104 2.97 -9.19 -5.30
C LEU A 104 3.91 -8.00 -5.51
N GLU A 105 4.68 -8.04 -6.57
CA GLU A 105 5.64 -7.00 -6.91
C GLU A 105 5.69 -6.75 -8.42
N PRO A 106 6.13 -5.55 -8.84
CA PRO A 106 6.25 -5.22 -10.26
C PRO A 106 7.45 -5.90 -10.90
N LEU A 107 7.40 -6.05 -12.22
CA LEU A 107 8.59 -6.35 -13.02
C LEU A 107 9.48 -5.10 -13.08
N PRO A 108 10.82 -5.26 -13.06
CA PRO A 108 11.75 -4.13 -13.09
C PRO A 108 11.90 -3.54 -14.49
N LYS A 109 10.81 -2.98 -15.04
CA LYS A 109 10.80 -2.40 -16.39
C LYS A 109 11.23 -0.93 -16.39
N THR A 110 10.54 -0.11 -15.61
CA THR A 110 10.78 1.34 -15.58
C THR A 110 10.79 1.81 -14.14
N SER A 111 11.96 2.14 -13.63
CA SER A 111 12.09 2.75 -12.31
C SER A 111 11.51 4.17 -12.35
N VAL A 112 10.83 4.55 -11.28
CA VAL A 112 10.26 5.89 -11.10
C VAL A 112 10.81 6.57 -9.85
N ASP A 113 11.94 6.11 -9.34
CA ASP A 113 12.56 6.68 -8.15
C ASP A 113 12.89 8.17 -8.32
N GLU A 114 13.16 8.61 -9.55
CA GLU A 114 13.46 10.01 -9.87
C GLU A 114 12.28 10.95 -9.57
N ILE A 115 11.06 10.47 -9.65
CA ILE A 115 9.85 11.26 -9.37
C ILE A 115 9.37 11.09 -7.92
N SER A 116 10.12 10.41 -7.07
CA SER A 116 9.74 10.14 -5.68
C SER A 116 9.49 11.40 -4.86
N LYS A 117 10.17 12.51 -5.16
CA LYS A 117 10.00 13.81 -4.48
C LYS A 117 8.61 14.40 -4.68
N GLU A 118 7.95 14.08 -5.78
CA GLU A 118 6.61 14.56 -6.11
C GLU A 118 5.53 13.56 -5.71
N ALA A 119 5.91 12.33 -5.42
CA ALA A 119 4.99 11.25 -5.15
C ALA A 119 4.33 11.36 -3.78
N VAL A 120 3.08 10.92 -3.73
CA VAL A 120 2.42 10.57 -2.47
C VAL A 120 2.67 9.09 -2.22
N MET A 121 3.16 8.76 -1.03
CA MET A 121 3.42 7.38 -0.66
C MET A 121 2.36 6.87 0.31
N ILE A 122 1.69 5.79 -0.07
CA ILE A 122 0.75 5.07 0.80
C ILE A 122 1.51 3.90 1.43
N VAL A 123 1.68 3.98 2.74
CA VAL A 123 2.55 3.09 3.52
C VAL A 123 1.72 2.17 4.40
N PRO A 124 2.01 0.85 4.42
CA PRO A 124 1.35 -0.05 5.33
C PRO A 124 1.79 0.19 6.77
N MET A 125 0.91 -0.09 7.71
CA MET A 125 1.24 -0.08 9.12
C MET A 125 0.41 -1.08 9.90
N VAL A 126 0.97 -1.56 10.99
CA VAL A 126 0.28 -2.47 11.93
C VAL A 126 -0.49 -1.65 12.96
N ALA A 127 0.13 -0.61 13.50
CA ALA A 127 -0.45 0.25 14.51
C ALA A 127 0.18 1.64 14.45
N PHE A 128 -0.53 2.61 15.01
CA PHE A 128 -0.02 3.98 15.18
C PHE A 128 -0.58 4.58 16.46
N ASP A 129 0.04 5.64 16.93
CA ASP A 129 -0.41 6.40 18.10
C ASP A 129 -0.87 7.82 17.71
N LYS A 130 -1.36 8.57 18.71
CA LYS A 130 -1.83 9.95 18.49
C LYS A 130 -0.71 10.92 18.11
N LYS A 131 0.55 10.54 18.30
CA LYS A 131 1.73 11.32 17.89
C LYS A 131 2.24 10.94 16.52
N LEU A 132 1.50 10.09 15.77
CA LEU A 132 1.83 9.59 14.46
C LEU A 132 3.09 8.69 14.41
N ASN A 133 3.50 8.14 15.54
CA ASN A 133 4.48 7.07 15.55
C ASN A 133 3.83 5.79 15.01
N ARG A 134 4.54 5.06 14.16
CA ARG A 134 4.01 3.83 13.59
C ARG A 134 4.82 2.60 13.96
N VAL A 135 4.14 1.47 13.99
CA VAL A 135 4.70 0.13 14.00
C VAL A 135 4.37 -0.51 12.66
N GLY A 136 5.39 -0.87 11.90
CA GLY A 136 5.27 -1.49 10.58
C GLY A 136 5.84 -2.89 10.53
#